data_5127b5aab5ba7ce7f13ec9a4c75261cb
#
_entry.id   5127b5aab5ba7ce7f13ec9a4c75261cb
#
_cell.length_a   1.000
_cell.length_b   1.000
_cell.length_c   1.000
_cell.angle_alpha   90.00
_cell.angle_beta   90.00
_cell.angle_gamma   90.00
#
_symmetry.space_group_name_H-M   'P 1'
#
loop_
_entity.id
_entity.type
_entity.pdbx_description
1 polymer ?
#
loop_
_entity_poly.entity_id
_entity_poly.type
_entity_poly.pdbx_seq_one_letter_code
_entity_poly.pdbx_strand_id
1 'polypeptide(L)'
;DQPRICSYVTDEQALRNYTAMLYFLKGTTLLYAGQEFENDHLPSLFEKEPIDRQTGKDLTPLLKTLASIKRALGVPGYFRAEADDANDIAVMQRAGDTGHFIGVFSLKGNCAKTCVPAKDGVYENLLDGTPVTVAGGALCCAGEPVIIRAPERD
;
A
#
# COMPACT_ATOMS: atom_id res chain seq x y z
N ASP A 1 0.04 -15.88 17.60
CA ASP A 1 -1.37 -16.01 18.01
C ASP A 1 -2.35 -15.41 17.00
N GLN A 2 -1.87 -14.77 15.96
CA GLN A 2 -2.72 -14.21 14.91
C GLN A 2 -2.39 -14.85 13.58
N PRO A 3 -3.39 -15.17 12.76
CA PRO A 3 -3.16 -15.60 11.40
C PRO A 3 -2.50 -14.48 10.57
N ARG A 4 -1.78 -14.85 9.53
CA ARG A 4 -1.23 -13.89 8.58
C ARG A 4 -2.33 -13.27 7.73
N ILE A 5 -2.09 -12.06 7.20
CA ILE A 5 -3.09 -11.34 6.40
C ILE A 5 -3.63 -12.15 5.23
N CYS A 6 -2.79 -12.96 4.57
CA CYS A 6 -3.19 -13.78 3.43
C CYS A 6 -4.21 -14.90 3.76
N SER A 7 -4.42 -15.22 5.06
CA SER A 7 -5.54 -16.09 5.47
C SER A 7 -6.90 -15.39 5.44
N TYR A 8 -6.93 -14.06 5.41
CA TYR A 8 -8.18 -13.26 5.36
C TYR A 8 -8.36 -12.55 4.01
N VAL A 9 -7.26 -12.14 3.39
CA VAL A 9 -7.24 -11.41 2.11
C VAL A 9 -6.62 -12.34 1.07
N THR A 10 -7.47 -13.05 0.35
CA THR A 10 -7.06 -14.06 -0.64
C THR A 10 -6.94 -13.50 -2.07
N ASP A 11 -7.51 -12.32 -2.32
CA ASP A 11 -7.33 -11.61 -3.58
C ASP A 11 -5.93 -10.96 -3.62
N GLU A 12 -5.18 -11.24 -4.68
CA GLU A 12 -3.79 -10.81 -4.82
C GLU A 12 -3.67 -9.27 -4.90
N GLN A 13 -4.56 -8.62 -5.64
CA GLN A 13 -4.54 -7.17 -5.77
C GLN A 13 -4.90 -6.49 -4.44
N ALA A 14 -5.92 -7.01 -3.75
CA ALA A 14 -6.27 -6.53 -2.42
C ALA A 14 -5.10 -6.71 -1.43
N LEU A 15 -4.44 -7.87 -1.43
CA LEU A 15 -3.28 -8.13 -0.57
C LEU A 15 -2.13 -7.15 -0.83
N ARG A 16 -1.84 -6.85 -2.09
CA ARG A 16 -0.84 -5.85 -2.50
C ARG A 16 -1.21 -4.45 -1.98
N ASN A 17 -2.49 -4.07 -2.09
CA ASN A 17 -3.00 -2.80 -1.59
C ASN A 17 -2.89 -2.69 -0.06
N TYR A 18 -3.30 -3.71 0.70
CA TYR A 18 -3.13 -3.73 2.17
C TYR A 18 -1.66 -3.66 2.58
N THR A 19 -0.80 -4.38 1.86
CA THR A 19 0.65 -4.37 2.11
C THR A 19 1.23 -2.98 1.87
N ALA A 20 0.89 -2.34 0.74
CA ALA A 20 1.35 -0.99 0.41
C ALA A 20 0.80 0.06 1.41
N MET A 21 -0.47 -0.05 1.79
CA MET A 21 -1.10 0.80 2.79
C MET A 21 -0.38 0.71 4.14
N LEU A 22 -0.03 -0.49 4.61
CA LEU A 22 0.71 -0.70 5.86
C LEU A 22 2.05 0.06 5.86
N TYR A 23 2.78 0.03 4.75
CA TYR A 23 4.03 0.78 4.62
C TYR A 23 3.81 2.30 4.56
N PHE A 24 2.69 2.74 4.01
CA PHE A 24 2.36 4.16 3.92
C PHE A 24 1.95 4.77 5.28
N LEU A 25 1.42 3.98 6.20
CA LEU A 25 1.05 4.41 7.56
C LEU A 25 2.25 4.97 8.32
N LYS A 26 1.97 5.81 9.32
CA LYS A 26 2.96 6.30 10.29
C LYS A 26 3.52 5.16 11.14
N GLY A 27 4.70 5.37 11.70
CA GLY A 27 5.33 4.44 12.63
C GLY A 27 6.07 3.28 11.94
N THR A 28 6.43 2.29 12.70
CA THR A 28 7.18 1.13 12.27
C THR A 28 6.28 0.11 11.60
N THR A 29 6.71 -0.39 10.44
CA THR A 29 6.01 -1.49 9.76
C THR A 29 6.49 -2.81 10.31
N LEU A 30 5.56 -3.65 10.75
CA LEU A 30 5.80 -5.04 11.13
C LEU A 30 5.40 -5.97 10.00
N LEU A 31 6.31 -6.85 9.61
CA LEU A 31 6.02 -7.98 8.74
C LEU A 31 6.04 -9.26 9.58
N TYR A 32 4.98 -10.04 9.49
CA TYR A 32 4.94 -11.35 10.12
C TYR A 32 5.73 -12.34 9.23
N ALA A 33 6.66 -13.05 9.83
CA ALA A 33 7.50 -14.00 9.09
C ALA A 33 6.67 -15.01 8.30
N GLY A 34 7.00 -15.19 7.01
CA GLY A 34 6.24 -15.98 6.04
C GLY A 34 5.19 -15.20 5.26
N GLN A 35 4.88 -13.95 5.64
CA GLN A 35 3.99 -13.09 4.87
C GLN A 35 4.59 -12.76 3.49
N GLU A 36 5.90 -12.70 3.38
CA GLU A 36 6.63 -12.49 2.12
C GLU A 36 6.41 -13.59 1.09
N PHE A 37 6.03 -14.79 1.54
CA PHE A 37 5.68 -15.95 0.70
C PHE A 37 4.19 -16.30 0.73
N GLU A 38 3.37 -15.40 1.28
CA GLU A 38 1.92 -15.58 1.42
C GLU A 38 1.54 -16.88 2.14
N ASN A 39 2.30 -17.27 3.19
CA ASN A 39 1.87 -18.36 4.06
C ASN A 39 0.58 -17.97 4.76
N ASP A 40 -0.45 -18.78 4.65
CA ASP A 40 -1.82 -18.48 5.09
C ASP A 40 -2.22 -19.17 6.40
N HIS A 41 -1.51 -20.21 6.81
CA HIS A 41 -1.83 -20.96 8.02
C HIS A 41 -1.39 -20.25 9.32
N LEU A 42 -2.09 -20.53 10.40
CA LEU A 42 -1.72 -20.10 11.75
C LEU A 42 -0.55 -20.93 12.24
N PRO A 43 0.63 -20.31 12.55
CA PRO A 43 1.77 -21.08 13.02
C PRO A 43 1.50 -21.70 14.41
N SER A 44 2.01 -22.91 14.62
CA SER A 44 1.96 -23.56 15.92
C SER A 44 2.75 -22.76 16.97
N LEU A 45 2.22 -22.68 18.18
CA LEU A 45 2.92 -22.10 19.33
C LEU A 45 3.86 -23.09 20.03
N PHE A 46 3.68 -24.37 19.77
CA PHE A 46 4.34 -25.45 20.53
C PHE A 46 5.24 -26.33 19.66
N GLU A 47 4.96 -26.39 18.36
CA GLU A 47 5.69 -27.26 17.44
C GLU A 47 6.61 -26.42 16.55
N LYS A 48 7.76 -27.02 16.19
CA LYS A 48 8.67 -26.40 15.21
C LYS A 48 8.03 -26.46 13.83
N GLU A 49 7.68 -25.31 13.29
CA GLU A 49 7.03 -25.16 12.02
C GLU A 49 7.84 -24.22 11.12
N PRO A 50 8.55 -24.76 10.12
CA PRO A 50 9.31 -23.91 9.20
C PRO A 50 8.38 -23.13 8.29
N ILE A 51 8.79 -21.91 7.94
CA ILE A 51 8.11 -21.10 6.93
C ILE A 51 8.22 -21.80 5.57
N ASP A 52 7.08 -22.03 4.92
CA ASP A 52 7.07 -22.53 3.55
C ASP A 52 7.51 -21.41 2.59
N ARG A 53 8.61 -21.65 1.88
CA ARG A 53 9.16 -20.75 0.85
C ARG A 53 8.86 -21.23 -0.56
N GLN A 54 8.10 -22.32 -0.71
CA GLN A 54 7.78 -22.96 -1.99
C GLN A 54 6.29 -22.78 -2.35
N THR A 55 5.65 -21.77 -1.80
CA THR A 55 4.23 -21.46 -2.07
C THR A 55 3.95 -21.06 -3.53
N GLY A 56 5.00 -20.76 -4.31
CA GLY A 56 4.87 -20.19 -5.65
C GLY A 56 4.54 -18.71 -5.65
N LYS A 57 4.45 -18.09 -4.46
CA LYS A 57 4.17 -16.66 -4.24
C LYS A 57 5.40 -15.95 -3.68
N ASP A 58 5.64 -14.70 -4.10
CA ASP A 58 6.76 -13.90 -3.61
C ASP A 58 6.42 -12.41 -3.64
N LEU A 59 6.15 -11.83 -2.49
CA LEU A 59 5.97 -10.39 -2.30
C LEU A 59 7.29 -9.64 -2.07
N THR A 60 8.42 -10.33 -2.01
CA THR A 60 9.72 -9.71 -1.68
C THR A 60 10.08 -8.52 -2.59
N PRO A 61 9.84 -8.54 -3.92
CA PRO A 61 10.10 -7.39 -4.78
C PRO A 61 9.28 -6.17 -4.35
N LEU A 62 7.97 -6.35 -4.11
CA LEU A 62 7.07 -5.30 -3.62
C LEU A 62 7.54 -4.75 -2.27
N LEU A 63 7.86 -5.64 -1.32
CA LEU A 63 8.30 -5.26 0.02
C LEU A 63 9.60 -4.43 -0.02
N LYS A 64 10.55 -4.77 -0.90
CA LYS A 64 11.79 -3.99 -1.11
C LYS A 64 11.49 -2.59 -1.61
N THR A 65 10.63 -2.46 -2.62
CA THR A 65 10.19 -1.15 -3.14
C THR A 65 9.50 -0.34 -2.06
N LEU A 66 8.55 -0.93 -1.34
CA LEU A 66 7.82 -0.28 -0.26
C LEU A 66 8.74 0.15 0.89
N ALA A 67 9.74 -0.65 1.25
CA ALA A 67 10.72 -0.28 2.26
C ALA A 67 11.57 0.93 1.81
N SER A 68 11.90 1.03 0.53
CA SER A 68 12.59 2.19 -0.03
C SER A 68 11.71 3.43 -0.03
N ILE A 69 10.45 3.30 -0.45
CA ILE A 69 9.45 4.38 -0.38
C ILE A 69 9.27 4.83 1.06
N LYS A 70 9.09 3.92 2.03
CA LYS A 70 8.92 4.28 3.44
C LYS A 70 10.08 5.09 3.98
N ARG A 71 11.31 4.78 3.62
CA ARG A 71 12.49 5.58 3.98
C ARG A 71 12.43 6.97 3.36
N ALA A 72 12.06 7.05 2.07
CA ALA A 72 11.92 8.33 1.36
C ALA A 72 10.79 9.20 1.90
N LEU A 73 9.70 8.59 2.39
CA LEU A 73 8.58 9.30 3.00
C LEU A 73 8.94 10.02 4.30
N GLY A 74 9.98 9.59 5.01
CA GLY A 74 10.43 10.19 6.27
C GLY A 74 9.39 10.14 7.39
N VAL A 75 9.56 11.01 8.39
CA VAL A 75 8.61 11.18 9.50
C VAL A 75 7.59 12.25 9.11
N PRO A 76 6.28 11.95 9.06
CA PRO A 76 5.30 12.94 8.65
C PRO A 76 5.01 13.95 9.75
N GLY A 77 5.06 15.23 9.44
CA GLY A 77 4.50 16.31 10.26
C GLY A 77 2.97 16.38 10.13
N TYR A 78 2.43 15.94 8.98
CA TYR A 78 1.00 15.86 8.69
C TYR A 78 0.65 14.46 8.18
N PHE A 79 -0.49 13.94 8.63
CA PHE A 79 -1.07 12.70 8.13
C PHE A 79 -2.59 12.77 8.16
N ARG A 80 -3.24 12.39 7.07
CA ARG A 80 -4.69 12.27 6.96
C ARG A 80 -5.04 11.00 6.19
N ALA A 81 -6.12 10.35 6.60
CA ALA A 81 -6.71 9.21 5.90
C ALA A 81 -8.21 9.48 5.69
N GLU A 82 -8.69 9.15 4.53
CA GLU A 82 -10.09 9.26 4.13
C GLU A 82 -10.52 7.95 3.46
N ALA A 83 -11.78 7.57 3.66
CA ALA A 83 -12.38 6.43 3.00
C ALA A 83 -13.32 6.89 1.88
N ASP A 84 -13.23 6.23 0.74
CA ASP A 84 -14.23 6.25 -0.31
C ASP A 84 -14.99 4.91 -0.22
N ASP A 85 -16.01 4.90 0.62
CA ASP A 85 -16.79 3.70 0.94
C ASP A 85 -17.54 3.13 -0.27
N ALA A 86 -17.88 3.99 -1.24
CA ALA A 86 -18.57 3.58 -2.46
C ALA A 86 -17.69 2.70 -3.37
N ASN A 87 -16.37 2.91 -3.30
CA ASN A 87 -15.37 2.25 -4.14
C ASN A 87 -14.43 1.33 -3.36
N ASP A 88 -14.61 1.17 -2.04
CA ASP A 88 -13.71 0.43 -1.14
C ASP A 88 -12.25 0.92 -1.25
N ILE A 89 -12.05 2.23 -1.32
CA ILE A 89 -10.72 2.85 -1.46
C ILE A 89 -10.35 3.64 -0.21
N ALA A 90 -9.11 3.46 0.25
CA ALA A 90 -8.49 4.35 1.23
C ALA A 90 -7.58 5.36 0.52
N VAL A 91 -7.82 6.65 0.75
CA VAL A 91 -6.95 7.74 0.28
C VAL A 91 -6.21 8.30 1.48
N MET A 92 -4.89 8.27 1.42
CA MET A 92 -4.03 8.73 2.51
C MET A 92 -3.08 9.82 2.06
N GLN A 93 -2.84 10.77 2.92
CA GLN A 93 -1.90 11.86 2.71
C GLN A 93 -0.87 11.90 3.82
N ARG A 94 0.36 12.19 3.47
CA ARG A 94 1.39 12.55 4.43
C ARG A 94 2.30 13.62 3.87
N ALA A 95 2.68 14.57 4.71
CA ALA A 95 3.60 15.64 4.36
C ALA A 95 4.60 15.89 5.49
N GLY A 96 5.79 16.30 5.12
CA GLY A 96 6.90 16.60 6.02
C GLY A 96 8.09 17.13 5.22
N ASP A 97 9.26 17.13 5.83
CA ASP A 97 10.49 17.68 5.22
C ASP A 97 10.87 17.03 3.88
N THR A 98 10.38 15.81 3.62
CA THR A 98 10.65 15.07 2.38
C THR A 98 9.66 15.38 1.26
N GLY A 99 8.59 16.13 1.53
CA GLY A 99 7.55 16.53 0.58
C GLY A 99 6.15 16.04 0.95
N HIS A 100 5.23 16.18 0.00
CA HIS A 100 3.83 15.76 0.12
C HIS A 100 3.59 14.50 -0.72
N PHE A 101 3.01 13.48 -0.11
CA PHE A 101 2.75 12.19 -0.75
C PHE A 101 1.28 11.80 -0.56
N ILE A 102 0.72 11.17 -1.58
CA ILE A 102 -0.64 10.66 -1.59
C ILE A 102 -0.59 9.17 -1.93
N GLY A 103 -1.21 8.35 -1.07
CA GLY A 103 -1.42 6.92 -1.31
C GLY A 103 -2.90 6.65 -1.59
N VAL A 104 -3.18 5.83 -2.59
CA VAL A 104 -4.52 5.37 -2.96
C VAL A 104 -4.50 3.85 -2.97
N PHE A 105 -5.35 3.24 -2.17
CA PHE A 105 -5.33 1.80 -1.91
C PHE A 105 -6.73 1.22 -2.10
N SER A 106 -6.91 0.40 -3.13
CA SER A 106 -8.16 -0.33 -3.39
C SER A 106 -8.22 -1.58 -2.51
N LEU A 107 -9.04 -1.55 -1.45
CA LEU A 107 -9.06 -2.59 -0.43
C LEU A 107 -9.68 -3.91 -0.90
N LYS A 108 -10.37 -3.88 -2.04
CA LYS A 108 -10.90 -5.08 -2.73
C LYS A 108 -10.24 -5.36 -4.07
N GLY A 109 -9.16 -4.65 -4.44
CA GLY A 109 -8.49 -4.82 -5.72
C GLY A 109 -9.32 -4.36 -6.93
N ASN A 110 -10.38 -3.57 -6.72
CA ASN A 110 -11.25 -3.12 -7.80
C ASN A 110 -10.64 -1.93 -8.57
N CYS A 111 -10.88 -1.91 -9.88
CA CYS A 111 -10.63 -0.72 -10.69
C CYS A 111 -11.72 0.33 -10.40
N ALA A 112 -11.34 1.47 -9.87
CA ALA A 112 -12.27 2.54 -9.55
C ALA A 112 -11.63 3.93 -9.63
N LYS A 113 -12.47 4.96 -9.78
CA LYS A 113 -12.07 6.36 -9.78
C LYS A 113 -12.40 6.95 -8.41
N THR A 114 -11.41 7.59 -7.79
CA THR A 114 -11.58 8.26 -6.49
C THR A 114 -11.02 9.68 -6.49
N CYS A 115 -11.57 10.54 -5.64
CA CYS A 115 -11.05 11.89 -5.45
C CYS A 115 -9.74 11.87 -4.69
N VAL A 116 -8.79 12.69 -5.12
CA VAL A 116 -7.49 12.83 -4.48
C VAL A 116 -7.13 14.31 -4.28
N PRO A 117 -6.41 14.65 -3.22
CA PRO A 117 -6.02 16.05 -2.94
C PRO A 117 -4.75 16.44 -3.71
N ALA A 118 -4.75 16.23 -5.03
CA ALA A 118 -3.69 16.61 -5.95
C ALA A 118 -4.22 17.56 -7.02
N LYS A 119 -3.35 18.42 -7.57
CA LYS A 119 -3.65 19.23 -8.76
C LYS A 119 -3.75 18.29 -9.98
N ASP A 120 -4.53 18.69 -10.99
CA ASP A 120 -4.60 17.97 -12.25
C ASP A 120 -3.21 17.89 -12.90
N GLY A 121 -2.85 16.73 -13.43
CA GLY A 121 -1.55 16.49 -14.02
C GLY A 121 -1.22 15.01 -14.15
N VAL A 122 -0.02 14.73 -14.64
CA VAL A 122 0.53 13.38 -14.72
C VAL A 122 1.62 13.22 -13.66
N TYR A 123 1.51 12.18 -12.87
CA TYR A 123 2.41 11.84 -11.78
C TYR A 123 3.04 10.46 -12.03
N GLU A 124 4.17 10.21 -11.41
CA GLU A 124 4.78 8.88 -11.40
C GLU A 124 4.27 8.07 -10.21
N ASN A 125 3.80 6.84 -10.43
CA ASN A 125 3.57 5.88 -9.35
C ASN A 125 4.93 5.41 -8.81
N LEU A 126 5.25 5.73 -7.57
CA LEU A 126 6.53 5.39 -6.94
C LEU A 126 6.75 3.88 -6.77
N LEU A 127 5.71 3.05 -6.96
CA LEU A 127 5.81 1.60 -6.85
C LEU A 127 6.47 0.95 -8.07
N ASP A 128 6.20 1.47 -9.26
CA ASP A 128 6.58 0.84 -10.53
C ASP A 128 7.02 1.81 -11.63
N GLY A 129 6.99 3.13 -11.36
CA GLY A 129 7.34 4.17 -12.32
C GLY A 129 6.28 4.45 -13.39
N THR A 130 5.11 3.81 -13.31
CA THR A 130 4.04 4.04 -14.31
C THR A 130 3.40 5.43 -14.17
N PRO A 131 2.96 6.05 -15.28
CA PRO A 131 2.28 7.33 -15.21
C PRO A 131 0.86 7.18 -14.65
N VAL A 132 0.50 8.07 -13.73
CA VAL A 132 -0.84 8.19 -13.15
C VAL A 132 -1.39 9.57 -13.46
N THR A 133 -2.58 9.62 -14.06
CA THR A 133 -3.23 10.89 -14.39
C THR A 133 -4.25 11.28 -13.32
N VAL A 134 -4.11 12.49 -12.80
CA VAL A 134 -5.15 13.16 -12.01
C VAL A 134 -5.89 14.13 -12.93
N ALA A 135 -7.19 14.00 -13.03
CA ALA A 135 -8.04 14.87 -13.86
C ALA A 135 -9.35 15.17 -13.13
N GLY A 136 -9.67 16.47 -13.01
CA GLY A 136 -10.82 16.95 -12.24
C GLY A 136 -10.73 16.59 -10.75
N GLY A 137 -9.51 16.60 -10.19
CA GLY A 137 -9.26 16.26 -8.79
C GLY A 137 -9.44 14.76 -8.45
N ALA A 138 -9.45 13.88 -9.45
CA ALA A 138 -9.62 12.44 -9.22
C ALA A 138 -8.63 11.62 -10.07
N LEU A 139 -8.28 10.43 -9.60
CA LEU A 139 -7.51 9.44 -10.34
C LEU A 139 -8.25 8.10 -10.43
N CYS A 140 -7.91 7.31 -11.43
CA CYS A 140 -8.36 5.93 -11.55
C CYS A 140 -7.23 5.00 -11.09
N CYS A 141 -7.49 4.20 -10.05
CA CYS A 141 -6.63 3.06 -9.72
C CYS A 141 -7.12 1.84 -10.49
N ALA A 142 -6.20 1.13 -11.12
CA ALA A 142 -6.53 -0.08 -11.89
C ALA A 142 -6.61 -1.34 -10.99
N GLY A 143 -7.03 -1.18 -9.72
CA GLY A 143 -7.01 -2.23 -8.72
C GLY A 143 -5.66 -2.38 -8.00
N GLU A 144 -4.60 -1.75 -8.50
CA GLU A 144 -3.27 -1.76 -7.89
C GLU A 144 -3.07 -0.55 -6.96
N PRO A 145 -2.19 -0.66 -5.96
CA PRO A 145 -1.87 0.47 -5.10
C PRO A 145 -1.15 1.57 -5.87
N VAL A 146 -1.47 2.82 -5.55
CA VAL A 146 -0.84 4.00 -6.14
C VAL A 146 -0.22 4.85 -5.04
N ILE A 147 1.04 5.20 -5.18
CA ILE A 147 1.73 6.18 -4.32
C ILE A 147 2.38 7.23 -5.21
N ILE A 148 1.94 8.47 -5.08
CA ILE A 148 2.48 9.59 -5.84
C ILE A 148 3.10 10.64 -4.92
N ARG A 149 4.08 11.38 -5.45
CA ARG A 149 4.59 12.60 -4.83
C ARG A 149 3.85 13.78 -5.47
N ALA A 150 3.06 14.49 -4.68
CA ALA A 150 2.38 15.70 -5.11
C ALA A 150 3.19 16.94 -4.78
N PRO A 151 3.03 18.06 -5.53
CA PRO A 151 3.55 19.35 -5.13
C PRO A 151 3.00 19.75 -3.76
N GLU A 152 3.75 20.57 -3.02
CA GLU A 152 3.23 21.16 -1.80
C GLU A 152 1.94 21.97 -2.11
N ARG A 153 1.00 21.92 -1.17
CA ARG A 153 -0.16 22.81 -1.26
C ARG A 153 0.29 24.22 -0.94
N ASP A 154 0.02 25.13 -1.85
CA ASP A 154 0.13 26.59 -1.63
C ASP A 154 -0.75 27.02 -0.47
#